data_5afae2516b1366baebef115ae20b5b77
#
_entry.id   5afae2516b1366baebef115ae20b5b77
#
_cell.length_a   1.000
_cell.length_b   1.000
_cell.length_c   1.000
_cell.angle_alpha   90.00
_cell.angle_beta   90.00
_cell.angle_gamma   90.00
#
_symmetry.space_group_name_H-M   'P 1'
#
loop_
_entity.id
_entity.type
_entity.pdbx_description
1 polymer ?
#
loop_
_entity_poly.entity_id
_entity_poly.type
_entity_poly.pdbx_seq_one_letter_code
_entity_poly.pdbx_strand_id
1 'polypeptide(L)'
;MLKIYPNDEQAVEVDYDEQIRNQNLIEKTLSDFGIEIETIKATVGPTITLYEIVPKAGTKISRIQSLEKDIMMSLSALGIRIIAPIPGKGTVGIEVPNKNRQTVSMYSVINSKAFKESKMELPVALGKTITNDVYMFDLAKMPHLLVAGSTGQGKSVGLNAIVTSLLYKKHPSQLKFVMVDPKMVEFSIYGGLEKHYMAQYPGEENIILTDCMKVITTLNSLVEEMEERYKLLMNARCRNIIEYNDKFIHRHLLPTQGHKYLPYIVIIIDEYGDFMMQAGKEIETPIARIAQKARAVGMHLILATQQPSVKIVTSVIKANIPGRIAFRTASNTDSMIILGTPGAEGLVGKGDLLVSYAGNALERVQCAFVDTPEVERIVDFIGNQQGYGQPMQLPEVKEKNQDSGYSGGGDSDKGAGELDPLFEDAARTIIEAGTGSTSAIQRKFQVGYNRAGRIMDQLERYKIVGAYNGSKAREITTDLIGLEQILNNLRANGILKGV
;
A
#
# COMPACT_ATOMS: atom_id res chain seq x y z
N MET A 1 -14.19 14.41 -19.89
CA MET A 1 -13.64 13.11 -19.45
C MET A 1 -14.49 12.53 -18.34
N LEU A 2 -14.63 13.20 -17.20
CA LEU A 2 -15.50 12.75 -16.14
C LEU A 2 -16.98 12.94 -16.48
N LYS A 3 -17.82 12.01 -16.03
CA LYS A 3 -19.25 12.01 -16.27
C LYS A 3 -19.96 12.95 -15.29
N ILE A 4 -20.88 13.76 -15.82
CA ILE A 4 -21.76 14.61 -15.03
C ILE A 4 -23.02 13.80 -14.72
N TYR A 5 -23.36 13.67 -13.44
CA TYR A 5 -24.57 13.01 -12.99
C TYR A 5 -25.69 14.05 -12.75
N PRO A 6 -26.95 13.68 -12.89
CA PRO A 6 -28.07 14.64 -12.74
C PRO A 6 -28.08 15.39 -11.40
N ASN A 7 -27.54 14.77 -10.36
CA ASN A 7 -27.54 15.34 -9.00
C ASN A 7 -26.23 16.07 -8.63
N ASP A 8 -25.29 16.23 -9.57
CA ASP A 8 -23.98 16.85 -9.25
C ASP A 8 -24.08 18.34 -8.88
N GLU A 9 -25.08 19.03 -9.41
CA GLU A 9 -25.32 20.46 -9.17
C GLU A 9 -26.48 20.73 -8.20
N GLN A 10 -27.16 19.69 -7.74
CA GLN A 10 -28.30 19.80 -6.84
C GLN A 10 -27.88 19.59 -5.38
N ALA A 11 -28.54 20.29 -4.47
CA ALA A 11 -28.47 20.00 -3.04
C ALA A 11 -28.96 18.55 -2.78
N VAL A 12 -28.51 17.94 -1.69
CA VAL A 12 -29.00 16.62 -1.29
C VAL A 12 -30.53 16.69 -1.19
N GLU A 13 -31.21 15.85 -1.97
CA GLU A 13 -32.67 15.75 -1.91
C GLU A 13 -33.06 15.15 -0.57
N VAL A 14 -33.82 15.95 0.19
CA VAL A 14 -34.20 15.62 1.54
C VAL A 14 -35.62 15.05 1.53
N ASP A 15 -35.75 13.75 1.80
CA ASP A 15 -37.03 13.11 2.07
C ASP A 15 -37.46 13.39 3.54
N TYR A 16 -38.18 14.48 3.74
CA TYR A 16 -38.63 14.88 5.08
C TYR A 16 -39.54 13.84 5.75
N ASP A 17 -40.36 13.13 4.98
CA ASP A 17 -41.26 12.10 5.50
C ASP A 17 -40.46 10.89 6.01
N GLU A 18 -39.41 10.49 5.30
CA GLU A 18 -38.50 9.45 5.76
C GLU A 18 -37.80 9.85 7.05
N GLN A 19 -37.34 11.09 7.14
CA GLN A 19 -36.63 11.59 8.32
C GLN A 19 -37.48 11.60 9.55
N ILE A 20 -38.69 12.20 9.45
CA ILE A 20 -39.66 12.28 10.57
C ILE A 20 -40.03 10.87 11.02
N ARG A 21 -40.29 9.95 10.08
CA ARG A 21 -40.59 8.55 10.39
C ARG A 21 -39.45 7.85 11.13
N ASN A 22 -38.24 8.00 10.63
CA ASN A 22 -37.05 7.37 11.26
C ASN A 22 -36.78 8.00 12.64
N GLN A 23 -36.93 9.33 12.79
CA GLN A 23 -36.77 10.00 14.06
C GLN A 23 -37.80 9.46 15.10
N ASN A 24 -39.04 9.35 14.74
CA ASN A 24 -40.10 8.83 15.61
C ASN A 24 -39.83 7.35 15.99
N LEU A 25 -39.34 6.53 15.05
CA LEU A 25 -39.03 5.14 15.33
C LEU A 25 -37.84 5.01 16.27
N ILE A 26 -36.80 5.82 16.11
CA ILE A 26 -35.63 5.84 17.02
C ILE A 26 -36.08 6.25 18.42
N GLU A 27 -36.81 7.31 18.52
CA GLU A 27 -37.32 7.86 19.80
C GLU A 27 -38.21 6.83 20.51
N LYS A 28 -39.16 6.23 19.79
CA LYS A 28 -40.02 5.16 20.32
C LYS A 28 -39.22 3.96 20.79
N THR A 29 -38.29 3.47 19.97
CA THR A 29 -37.49 2.30 20.33
C THR A 29 -36.68 2.56 21.60
N LEU A 30 -36.02 3.72 21.71
CA LEU A 30 -35.29 4.09 22.92
C LEU A 30 -36.20 4.19 24.15
N SER A 31 -37.37 4.79 23.99
CA SER A 31 -38.36 4.91 25.05
C SER A 31 -38.93 3.57 25.52
N ASP A 32 -39.20 2.64 24.59
CA ASP A 32 -39.65 1.28 24.88
C ASP A 32 -38.64 0.50 25.74
N PHE A 33 -37.34 0.78 25.60
CA PHE A 33 -36.27 0.24 26.44
C PHE A 33 -35.92 1.11 27.66
N GLY A 34 -36.76 2.10 27.99
CA GLY A 34 -36.60 2.98 29.14
C GLY A 34 -35.43 3.95 29.05
N ILE A 35 -35.11 4.39 27.84
CA ILE A 35 -34.10 5.43 27.55
C ILE A 35 -34.85 6.64 27.05
N GLU A 36 -34.85 7.70 27.87
CA GLU A 36 -35.43 8.99 27.50
C GLU A 36 -34.39 9.92 26.88
N ILE A 37 -34.74 10.61 25.82
CA ILE A 37 -33.92 11.58 25.13
C ILE A 37 -34.50 13.01 25.31
N GLU A 38 -33.60 14.02 25.32
CA GLU A 38 -33.97 15.41 25.41
C GLU A 38 -34.23 16.01 24.02
N THR A 39 -33.35 15.73 23.08
CA THR A 39 -33.45 16.25 21.71
C THR A 39 -32.91 15.22 20.71
N ILE A 40 -33.45 15.27 19.50
CA ILE A 40 -32.96 14.56 18.34
C ILE A 40 -32.86 15.51 17.15
N LYS A 41 -31.70 15.51 16.48
CA LYS A 41 -31.43 16.35 15.30
C LYS A 41 -30.98 15.47 14.16
N ALA A 42 -31.56 15.61 12.98
CA ALA A 42 -31.15 14.93 11.77
C ALA A 42 -30.21 15.80 10.92
N THR A 43 -29.11 15.19 10.44
CA THR A 43 -28.22 15.78 9.42
C THR A 43 -28.17 14.82 8.24
N VAL A 44 -28.67 15.27 7.08
CA VAL A 44 -28.81 14.43 5.88
C VAL A 44 -27.57 14.53 5.05
N GLY A 45 -26.93 13.38 4.82
CA GLY A 45 -25.82 13.24 3.90
C GLY A 45 -26.23 12.55 2.59
N PRO A 46 -25.29 12.37 1.67
CA PRO A 46 -25.58 11.80 0.34
C PRO A 46 -26.08 10.34 0.41
N THR A 47 -25.60 9.56 1.36
CA THR A 47 -25.89 8.12 1.46
C THR A 47 -26.48 7.71 2.81
N ILE A 48 -26.25 8.47 3.84
CA ILE A 48 -26.73 8.24 5.19
C ILE A 48 -27.27 9.53 5.82
N THR A 49 -28.14 9.37 6.81
CA THR A 49 -28.58 10.47 7.72
C THR A 49 -28.02 10.20 9.10
N LEU A 50 -27.40 11.20 9.72
CA LEU A 50 -26.96 11.19 11.11
C LEU A 50 -28.06 11.75 12.01
N TYR A 51 -28.58 10.91 12.90
CA TYR A 51 -29.48 11.32 13.99
C TYR A 51 -28.63 11.53 15.24
N GLU A 52 -28.48 12.81 15.62
CA GLU A 52 -27.72 13.23 16.78
C GLU A 52 -28.70 13.38 17.96
N ILE A 53 -28.52 12.55 18.99
CA ILE A 53 -29.41 12.50 20.15
C ILE A 53 -28.70 12.98 21.42
N VAL A 54 -29.42 13.69 22.25
CA VAL A 54 -29.03 14.08 23.61
C VAL A 54 -29.82 13.20 24.57
N PRO A 55 -29.21 12.21 25.22
CA PRO A 55 -29.88 11.39 26.21
C PRO A 55 -30.12 12.22 27.50
N LYS A 56 -31.22 11.93 28.22
CA LYS A 56 -31.44 12.53 29.54
C LYS A 56 -30.32 12.20 30.53
N ALA A 57 -30.07 13.10 31.45
CA ALA A 57 -29.07 12.96 32.49
C ALA A 57 -29.24 11.63 33.27
N GLY A 58 -28.14 10.93 33.53
CA GLY A 58 -28.15 9.61 34.19
C GLY A 58 -28.27 8.40 33.24
N THR A 59 -28.45 8.62 31.93
CA THR A 59 -28.47 7.53 30.95
C THR A 59 -27.05 6.99 30.70
N LYS A 60 -26.84 5.68 30.88
CA LYS A 60 -25.57 5.04 30.52
C LYS A 60 -25.46 4.88 29.01
N ILE A 61 -24.41 5.46 28.42
CA ILE A 61 -24.17 5.45 26.96
C ILE A 61 -24.06 4.00 26.41
N SER A 62 -23.42 3.10 27.18
CA SER A 62 -23.30 1.68 26.78
C SER A 62 -24.66 0.99 26.59
N ARG A 63 -25.71 1.46 27.27
CA ARG A 63 -27.05 0.94 27.10
C ARG A 63 -27.65 1.32 25.75
N ILE A 64 -27.36 2.52 25.24
CA ILE A 64 -27.77 2.93 23.90
C ILE A 64 -27.01 2.13 22.85
N GLN A 65 -25.70 1.92 23.03
CA GLN A 65 -24.90 1.10 22.11
C GLN A 65 -25.39 -0.35 22.01
N SER A 66 -25.85 -0.93 23.11
CA SER A 66 -26.38 -2.31 23.11
C SER A 66 -27.66 -2.48 22.31
N LEU A 67 -28.41 -1.41 22.06
CA LEU A 67 -29.66 -1.39 21.28
C LEU A 67 -29.46 -1.23 19.78
N GLU A 68 -28.24 -1.29 19.27
CA GLU A 68 -27.95 -1.12 17.83
C GLU A 68 -28.79 -2.05 16.96
N LYS A 69 -28.89 -3.34 17.34
CA LYS A 69 -29.68 -4.33 16.60
C LYS A 69 -31.18 -4.08 16.67
N ASP A 70 -31.67 -3.64 17.82
CA ASP A 70 -33.10 -3.34 18.04
C ASP A 70 -33.52 -2.13 17.22
N ILE A 71 -32.72 -1.07 17.23
CA ILE A 71 -32.93 0.13 16.41
C ILE A 71 -32.86 -0.22 14.92
N MET A 72 -31.87 -1.02 14.51
CA MET A 72 -31.72 -1.48 13.13
C MET A 72 -32.97 -2.24 12.65
N MET A 73 -33.50 -3.13 13.48
CA MET A 73 -34.71 -3.89 13.19
C MET A 73 -35.94 -3.00 13.10
N SER A 74 -36.09 -2.05 14.04
CA SER A 74 -37.20 -1.10 14.05
C SER A 74 -37.23 -0.22 12.80
N LEU A 75 -36.07 0.22 12.33
CA LEU A 75 -35.91 1.01 11.11
C LEU A 75 -35.96 0.18 9.82
N SER A 76 -35.98 -1.14 9.91
CA SER A 76 -35.83 -2.06 8.76
C SER A 76 -34.59 -1.71 7.91
N ALA A 77 -33.52 -1.23 8.55
CA ALA A 77 -32.31 -0.81 7.87
C ALA A 77 -31.34 -1.95 7.60
N LEU A 78 -30.62 -1.92 6.50
CA LEU A 78 -29.61 -2.93 6.14
C LEU A 78 -28.35 -2.89 7.03
N GLY A 79 -28.16 -1.84 7.79
CA GLY A 79 -27.10 -1.62 8.74
C GLY A 79 -27.19 -0.21 9.30
N ILE A 80 -26.90 -0.06 10.58
CA ILE A 80 -26.75 1.25 11.23
C ILE A 80 -25.39 1.26 11.92
N ARG A 81 -24.97 2.44 12.38
CA ARG A 81 -23.77 2.58 13.21
C ARG A 81 -24.04 3.57 14.31
N ILE A 82 -23.69 3.19 15.55
CA ILE A 82 -23.84 4.07 16.71
C ILE A 82 -22.47 4.65 17.10
N ILE A 83 -22.36 5.97 17.10
CA ILE A 83 -21.17 6.70 17.58
C ILE A 83 -21.50 7.26 18.96
N ALA A 84 -20.90 6.73 20.00
CA ALA A 84 -21.28 7.09 21.35
C ALA A 84 -20.06 7.13 22.31
N PRO A 85 -19.64 8.34 22.75
CA PRO A 85 -20.13 9.65 22.33
C PRO A 85 -19.58 10.11 20.97
N ILE A 86 -20.22 11.09 20.34
CA ILE A 86 -19.62 11.80 19.20
C ILE A 86 -18.39 12.57 19.72
N PRO A 87 -17.20 12.41 19.12
CA PRO A 87 -15.99 13.10 19.56
C PRO A 87 -16.19 14.63 19.60
N GLY A 88 -15.86 15.24 20.74
CA GLY A 88 -15.99 16.68 20.94
C GLY A 88 -17.41 17.19 21.20
N LYS A 89 -18.42 16.29 21.19
CA LYS A 89 -19.82 16.61 21.50
C LYS A 89 -20.32 15.69 22.61
N GLY A 90 -21.16 16.18 23.51
CA GLY A 90 -21.79 15.37 24.56
C GLY A 90 -23.01 14.56 24.06
N THR A 91 -23.06 14.22 22.79
CA THR A 91 -24.21 13.62 22.09
C THR A 91 -23.87 12.22 21.58
N VAL A 92 -24.90 11.43 21.26
CA VAL A 92 -24.81 10.13 20.62
C VAL A 92 -25.30 10.25 19.19
N GLY A 93 -24.55 9.73 18.23
CA GLY A 93 -24.93 9.70 16.83
C GLY A 93 -25.44 8.33 16.42
N ILE A 94 -26.55 8.29 15.69
CA ILE A 94 -27.07 7.09 15.02
C ILE A 94 -27.05 7.37 13.53
N GLU A 95 -26.20 6.69 12.81
CA GLU A 95 -26.07 6.79 11.37
C GLU A 95 -26.99 5.76 10.70
N VAL A 96 -27.95 6.24 9.92
CA VAL A 96 -28.97 5.43 9.25
C VAL A 96 -28.84 5.58 7.74
N PRO A 97 -28.76 4.51 6.96
CA PRO A 97 -28.73 4.57 5.50
C PRO A 97 -29.98 5.20 4.91
N ASN A 98 -29.81 6.14 4.00
CA ASN A 98 -30.92 6.73 3.23
C ASN A 98 -31.55 5.69 2.32
N LYS A 99 -32.85 5.72 2.14
CA LYS A 99 -33.58 4.88 1.20
C LYS A 99 -33.16 5.19 -0.25
N ASN A 100 -33.12 6.49 -0.58
CA ASN A 100 -32.67 7.01 -1.85
C ASN A 100 -31.25 7.55 -1.69
N ARG A 101 -30.23 6.75 -2.06
CA ARG A 101 -28.83 7.11 -1.95
C ARG A 101 -28.39 7.86 -3.18
N GLN A 102 -27.67 8.95 -2.99
CA GLN A 102 -27.09 9.73 -4.08
C GLN A 102 -25.67 9.24 -4.40
N THR A 103 -25.34 9.16 -5.69
CA THR A 103 -23.98 8.90 -6.13
C THR A 103 -23.15 10.19 -5.99
N VAL A 104 -22.05 10.12 -5.27
CA VAL A 104 -21.06 11.19 -5.22
C VAL A 104 -20.15 11.00 -6.42
N SER A 105 -20.28 11.85 -7.44
CA SER A 105 -19.45 11.75 -8.66
C SER A 105 -18.05 12.29 -8.45
N MET A 106 -17.07 11.73 -9.14
CA MET A 106 -15.71 12.29 -9.17
C MET A 106 -15.68 13.67 -9.80
N TYR A 107 -16.58 13.93 -10.77
CA TYR A 107 -16.76 15.24 -11.39
C TYR A 107 -17.08 16.33 -10.34
N SER A 108 -18.07 16.09 -9.47
CA SER A 108 -18.49 17.08 -8.46
C SER A 108 -17.38 17.38 -7.46
N VAL A 109 -16.56 16.38 -7.12
CA VAL A 109 -15.49 16.51 -6.14
C VAL A 109 -14.29 17.25 -6.73
N ILE A 110 -13.84 16.89 -7.94
CA ILE A 110 -12.73 17.58 -8.64
C ILE A 110 -13.07 19.02 -9.01
N ASN A 111 -14.34 19.29 -9.36
CA ASN A 111 -14.78 20.64 -9.70
C ASN A 111 -15.08 21.53 -8.48
N SER A 112 -15.06 20.99 -7.28
CA SER A 112 -15.25 21.76 -6.06
C SER A 112 -14.21 22.87 -5.91
N LYS A 113 -14.63 23.99 -5.30
CA LYS A 113 -13.73 25.10 -4.97
C LYS A 113 -12.59 24.62 -4.06
N ALA A 114 -12.90 23.75 -3.10
CA ALA A 114 -11.93 23.17 -2.18
C ALA A 114 -10.78 22.45 -2.92
N PHE A 115 -11.09 21.65 -3.94
CA PHE A 115 -10.07 20.95 -4.70
C PHE A 115 -9.30 21.90 -5.64
N LYS A 116 -9.99 22.76 -6.38
CA LYS A 116 -9.36 23.67 -7.35
C LYS A 116 -8.37 24.62 -6.70
N GLU A 117 -8.73 25.21 -5.55
CA GLU A 117 -7.93 26.19 -4.84
C GLU A 117 -6.95 25.56 -3.82
N SER A 118 -6.94 24.22 -3.72
CA SER A 118 -6.07 23.51 -2.79
C SER A 118 -4.59 23.78 -3.06
N LYS A 119 -3.86 24.13 -1.99
CA LYS A 119 -2.40 24.30 -1.96
C LYS A 119 -1.66 23.07 -1.44
N MET A 120 -2.35 21.93 -1.32
CA MET A 120 -1.75 20.66 -0.90
C MET A 120 -0.72 20.19 -1.94
N GLU A 121 0.34 19.54 -1.48
CA GLU A 121 1.36 18.99 -2.37
C GLU A 121 0.83 17.84 -3.21
N LEU A 122 0.16 16.88 -2.60
CA LEU A 122 -0.47 15.74 -3.26
C LEU A 122 -1.94 15.62 -2.83
N PRO A 123 -2.82 16.51 -3.33
CA PRO A 123 -4.22 16.51 -2.91
C PRO A 123 -4.95 15.29 -3.44
N VAL A 124 -5.54 14.55 -2.52
CA VAL A 124 -6.46 13.46 -2.80
C VAL A 124 -7.85 13.88 -2.37
N ALA A 125 -8.76 13.98 -3.30
CA ALA A 125 -10.17 14.23 -3.06
C ALA A 125 -10.91 12.89 -3.06
N LEU A 126 -11.18 12.37 -1.85
CA LEU A 126 -11.65 10.99 -1.68
C LEU A 126 -13.17 10.86 -1.86
N GLY A 127 -13.91 11.92 -1.57
CA GLY A 127 -15.38 11.89 -1.64
C GLY A 127 -16.04 13.00 -0.85
N LYS A 128 -17.21 12.72 -0.26
CA LYS A 128 -17.97 13.66 0.56
C LYS A 128 -18.26 13.09 1.95
N THR A 129 -18.21 13.97 2.95
CA THR A 129 -18.59 13.66 4.34
C THR A 129 -20.12 13.55 4.49
N ILE A 130 -20.57 13.22 5.69
CA ILE A 130 -21.99 13.21 6.04
C ILE A 130 -22.62 14.62 5.89
N THR A 131 -21.85 15.68 6.11
CA THR A 131 -22.28 17.06 5.93
C THR A 131 -22.24 17.54 4.47
N ASN A 132 -21.98 16.62 3.54
CA ASN A 132 -21.84 16.89 2.10
C ASN A 132 -20.62 17.75 1.73
N ASP A 133 -19.68 17.95 2.65
CA ASP A 133 -18.42 18.64 2.39
C ASP A 133 -17.45 17.70 1.66
N VAL A 134 -16.63 18.25 0.76
CA VAL A 134 -15.61 17.48 0.07
C VAL A 134 -14.51 17.08 1.05
N TYR A 135 -14.34 15.78 1.25
CA TYR A 135 -13.26 15.23 2.05
C TYR A 135 -11.99 15.13 1.22
N MET A 136 -10.95 15.81 1.66
CA MET A 136 -9.64 15.84 1.01
C MET A 136 -8.54 15.71 2.02
N PHE A 137 -7.45 15.09 1.60
CA PHE A 137 -6.20 15.04 2.36
C PHE A 137 -4.98 15.21 1.46
N ASP A 138 -3.86 15.60 2.05
CA ASP A 138 -2.57 15.69 1.40
C ASP A 138 -1.79 14.38 1.60
N LEU A 139 -1.59 13.60 0.52
CA LEU A 139 -0.83 12.36 0.59
C LEU A 139 0.63 12.61 1.03
N ALA A 140 1.20 13.79 0.80
CA ALA A 140 2.52 14.13 1.31
C ALA A 140 2.56 14.29 2.84
N LYS A 141 1.43 14.67 3.45
CA LYS A 141 1.27 14.77 4.92
C LYS A 141 0.81 13.45 5.54
N MET A 142 -0.04 12.70 4.86
CA MET A 142 -0.47 11.34 5.19
C MET A 142 0.27 10.34 4.28
N PRO A 143 1.58 10.10 4.52
CA PRO A 143 2.53 9.66 3.50
C PRO A 143 2.30 8.25 2.98
N HIS A 144 1.66 7.40 3.77
CA HIS A 144 1.42 6.01 3.43
C HIS A 144 0.02 5.61 3.85
N LEU A 145 -0.66 4.88 2.97
CA LEU A 145 -2.03 4.44 3.15
C LEU A 145 -2.14 2.92 3.15
N LEU A 146 -2.92 2.42 4.09
CA LEU A 146 -3.49 1.07 4.04
C LEU A 146 -4.96 1.21 3.62
N VAL A 147 -5.32 0.60 2.50
CA VAL A 147 -6.69 0.62 1.96
C VAL A 147 -7.23 -0.80 1.97
N ALA A 148 -8.28 -1.07 2.73
CA ALA A 148 -8.82 -2.42 2.78
C ALA A 148 -10.35 -2.44 2.81
N GLY A 149 -10.93 -3.58 2.44
CA GLY A 149 -12.37 -3.82 2.43
C GLY A 149 -12.73 -5.08 1.68
N SER A 150 -13.91 -5.62 1.94
CA SER A 150 -14.38 -6.83 1.26
C SER A 150 -14.60 -6.59 -0.24
N THR A 151 -14.55 -7.64 -1.02
CA THR A 151 -14.77 -7.61 -2.48
C THR A 151 -16.10 -6.91 -2.83
N GLY A 152 -16.06 -6.02 -3.84
CA GLY A 152 -17.24 -5.30 -4.32
C GLY A 152 -17.72 -4.15 -3.42
N GLN A 153 -16.98 -3.78 -2.36
CA GLN A 153 -17.38 -2.71 -1.45
C GLN A 153 -16.84 -1.32 -1.82
N GLY A 154 -16.04 -1.22 -2.89
CA GLY A 154 -15.58 0.07 -3.43
C GLY A 154 -14.07 0.32 -3.35
N LYS A 155 -13.24 -0.67 -2.93
CA LYS A 155 -11.78 -0.55 -2.85
C LYS A 155 -11.18 -0.05 -4.17
N SER A 156 -11.49 -0.68 -5.28
CA SER A 156 -10.97 -0.32 -6.61
C SER A 156 -11.42 1.08 -7.05
N VAL A 157 -12.68 1.44 -6.78
CA VAL A 157 -13.19 2.80 -7.02
C VAL A 157 -12.43 3.82 -6.18
N GLY A 158 -12.12 3.49 -4.92
CA GLY A 158 -11.31 4.35 -4.05
C GLY A 158 -9.89 4.55 -4.54
N LEU A 159 -9.24 3.50 -5.03
CA LEU A 159 -7.91 3.60 -5.64
C LEU A 159 -7.96 4.45 -6.92
N ASN A 160 -8.97 4.25 -7.76
CA ASN A 160 -9.18 5.07 -8.96
C ASN A 160 -9.45 6.54 -8.60
N ALA A 161 -10.21 6.83 -7.54
CA ALA A 161 -10.44 8.20 -7.07
C ALA A 161 -9.14 8.88 -6.61
N ILE A 162 -8.26 8.13 -5.90
CA ILE A 162 -6.94 8.62 -5.49
C ILE A 162 -6.07 8.95 -6.72
N VAL A 163 -5.94 8.00 -7.64
CA VAL A 163 -5.14 8.19 -8.87
C VAL A 163 -5.67 9.34 -9.70
N THR A 164 -6.99 9.38 -9.93
CA THR A 164 -7.65 10.46 -10.69
C THR A 164 -7.40 11.83 -10.06
N SER A 165 -7.52 11.95 -8.74
CA SER A 165 -7.22 13.20 -8.03
C SER A 165 -5.80 13.70 -8.32
N LEU A 166 -4.84 12.81 -8.26
CA LEU A 166 -3.43 13.13 -8.49
C LEU A 166 -3.16 13.50 -9.96
N LEU A 167 -3.75 12.79 -10.92
CA LEU A 167 -3.65 13.08 -12.36
C LEU A 167 -4.22 14.45 -12.72
N TYR A 168 -5.31 14.87 -12.07
CA TYR A 168 -5.92 16.19 -12.31
C TYR A 168 -5.15 17.35 -11.70
N LYS A 169 -4.23 17.08 -10.75
CA LYS A 169 -3.55 18.14 -10.00
C LYS A 169 -2.06 18.26 -10.30
N LYS A 170 -1.40 17.18 -10.68
CA LYS A 170 0.05 17.15 -10.87
C LYS A 170 0.45 16.89 -12.33
N HIS A 171 1.44 17.64 -12.78
CA HIS A 171 2.06 17.42 -14.09
C HIS A 171 2.97 16.18 -14.07
N PRO A 172 3.17 15.47 -15.22
CA PRO A 172 4.03 14.29 -15.28
C PRO A 172 5.48 14.51 -14.81
N SER A 173 5.99 15.75 -14.89
CA SER A 173 7.31 16.09 -14.35
C SER A 173 7.35 16.14 -12.83
N GLN A 174 6.20 16.23 -12.17
CA GLN A 174 6.10 16.38 -10.72
C GLN A 174 5.69 15.09 -10.01
N LEU A 175 5.13 14.12 -10.73
CA LEU A 175 4.58 12.89 -10.18
C LEU A 175 4.88 11.70 -11.06
N LYS A 176 5.27 10.59 -10.44
CA LYS A 176 5.42 9.28 -11.06
C LYS A 176 4.70 8.22 -10.24
N PHE A 177 4.21 7.18 -10.92
CA PHE A 177 3.60 6.01 -10.31
C PHE A 177 4.46 4.76 -10.53
N VAL A 178 4.42 3.86 -9.55
CA VAL A 178 4.77 2.45 -9.70
C VAL A 178 3.53 1.66 -9.30
N MET A 179 2.97 0.94 -10.25
CA MET A 179 1.71 0.20 -10.06
C MET A 179 1.94 -1.30 -10.09
N VAL A 180 1.38 -1.98 -9.10
CA VAL A 180 1.51 -3.42 -8.91
C VAL A 180 0.11 -4.03 -8.79
N ASP A 181 -0.21 -4.95 -9.70
CA ASP A 181 -1.50 -5.63 -9.76
C ASP A 181 -1.30 -7.10 -10.15
N PRO A 182 -1.33 -8.03 -9.18
CA PRO A 182 -1.06 -9.45 -9.44
C PRO A 182 -2.06 -10.11 -10.39
N LYS A 183 -3.23 -9.52 -10.58
CA LYS A 183 -4.33 -10.08 -11.37
C LYS A 183 -4.53 -9.39 -12.72
N MET A 184 -3.87 -8.26 -12.97
CA MET A 184 -4.03 -7.44 -14.19
C MET A 184 -5.49 -6.99 -14.46
N VAL A 185 -6.28 -6.80 -13.40
CA VAL A 185 -7.70 -6.47 -13.51
C VAL A 185 -7.95 -4.98 -13.30
N GLU A 186 -7.31 -4.41 -12.26
CA GLU A 186 -7.63 -3.07 -11.78
C GLU A 186 -6.76 -2.00 -12.44
N PHE A 187 -5.46 -2.27 -12.65
CA PHE A 187 -4.50 -1.27 -13.12
C PHE A 187 -4.08 -1.41 -14.58
N SER A 188 -4.53 -2.43 -15.29
CA SER A 188 -4.23 -2.59 -16.73
C SER A 188 -4.60 -1.36 -17.56
N ILE A 189 -5.68 -0.66 -17.19
CA ILE A 189 -6.15 0.57 -17.84
C ILE A 189 -5.14 1.71 -17.79
N TYR A 190 -4.26 1.75 -16.78
CA TYR A 190 -3.24 2.80 -16.61
C TYR A 190 -1.99 2.59 -17.46
N GLY A 191 -1.90 1.52 -18.22
CA GLY A 191 -0.78 1.27 -19.15
C GLY A 191 -0.52 2.42 -20.13
N GLY A 192 -1.58 3.12 -20.59
CA GLY A 192 -1.45 4.30 -21.43
C GLY A 192 -0.71 5.50 -20.81
N LEU A 193 -0.44 5.49 -19.51
CA LEU A 193 0.34 6.53 -18.82
C LEU A 193 1.85 6.28 -18.86
N GLU A 194 2.33 5.22 -19.50
CA GLU A 194 3.73 4.77 -19.52
C GLU A 194 4.71 5.92 -19.74
N LYS A 195 4.58 6.66 -20.83
CA LYS A 195 5.49 7.74 -21.23
C LYS A 195 5.28 9.06 -20.50
N HIS A 196 4.36 9.12 -19.55
CA HIS A 196 3.99 10.33 -18.84
C HIS A 196 4.26 10.19 -17.35
N TYR A 197 3.52 9.30 -16.69
CA TYR A 197 3.47 9.22 -15.23
C TYR A 197 4.14 7.98 -14.63
N MET A 198 4.68 7.06 -15.42
CA MET A 198 5.20 5.82 -14.85
C MET A 198 6.71 5.88 -14.56
N ALA A 199 7.10 5.15 -13.52
CA ALA A 199 8.48 4.80 -13.21
C ALA A 199 8.66 3.29 -13.27
N GLN A 200 9.77 2.81 -13.84
CA GLN A 200 10.00 1.43 -14.21
C GLN A 200 11.43 0.99 -13.86
N TYR A 201 11.60 -0.26 -13.47
CA TYR A 201 12.91 -0.87 -13.33
C TYR A 201 13.52 -1.11 -14.73
N PRO A 202 14.82 -0.84 -14.93
CA PRO A 202 15.48 -1.04 -16.23
C PRO A 202 15.34 -2.47 -16.75
N GLY A 203 15.01 -2.60 -18.04
CA GLY A 203 14.83 -3.90 -18.68
C GLY A 203 13.52 -4.62 -18.39
N GLU A 204 12.61 -4.02 -17.62
CA GLU A 204 11.27 -4.56 -17.43
C GLU A 204 10.39 -4.25 -18.67
N GLU A 205 9.66 -5.24 -19.17
CA GLU A 205 8.78 -5.08 -20.33
C GLU A 205 7.39 -4.55 -19.94
N ASN A 206 6.92 -4.94 -18.75
CA ASN A 206 5.59 -4.60 -18.28
C ASN A 206 5.61 -3.38 -17.36
N ILE A 207 4.84 -2.36 -17.71
CA ILE A 207 4.74 -1.15 -16.91
C ILE A 207 3.91 -1.36 -15.64
N ILE A 208 2.96 -2.29 -15.66
CA ILE A 208 2.21 -2.76 -14.50
C ILE A 208 2.81 -4.09 -14.05
N LEU A 209 3.29 -4.13 -12.82
CA LEU A 209 4.01 -5.30 -12.29
C LEU A 209 3.03 -6.35 -11.77
N THR A 210 3.24 -7.60 -12.17
CA THR A 210 2.40 -8.74 -11.78
C THR A 210 3.19 -9.84 -11.07
N ASP A 211 4.43 -10.04 -11.48
CA ASP A 211 5.30 -11.09 -10.98
C ASP A 211 5.95 -10.73 -9.65
N CYS A 212 5.91 -11.64 -8.69
CA CYS A 212 6.39 -11.41 -7.33
C CYS A 212 7.88 -11.06 -7.26
N MET A 213 8.73 -11.73 -8.05
CA MET A 213 10.18 -11.49 -8.05
C MET A 213 10.50 -10.11 -8.64
N LYS A 214 9.81 -9.73 -9.72
CA LYS A 214 9.91 -8.41 -10.35
C LYS A 214 9.46 -7.30 -9.41
N VAL A 215 8.38 -7.53 -8.64
CA VAL A 215 7.91 -6.60 -7.60
C VAL A 215 8.97 -6.43 -6.51
N ILE A 216 9.56 -7.51 -6.00
CA ILE A 216 10.63 -7.44 -4.99
C ILE A 216 11.85 -6.67 -5.54
N THR A 217 12.27 -6.96 -6.77
CA THR A 217 13.38 -6.24 -7.42
C THR A 217 13.07 -4.75 -7.54
N THR A 218 11.87 -4.39 -8.00
CA THR A 218 11.45 -2.99 -8.13
C THR A 218 11.36 -2.29 -6.77
N LEU A 219 10.86 -2.96 -5.73
CA LEU A 219 10.83 -2.40 -4.36
C LEU A 219 12.24 -2.16 -3.82
N ASN A 220 13.19 -3.06 -4.08
CA ASN A 220 14.59 -2.85 -3.70
C ASN A 220 15.22 -1.68 -4.49
N SER A 221 14.91 -1.55 -5.77
CA SER A 221 15.30 -0.40 -6.58
C SER A 221 14.74 0.92 -6.04
N LEU A 222 13.48 0.93 -5.60
CA LEU A 222 12.88 2.09 -4.93
C LEU A 222 13.57 2.43 -3.60
N VAL A 223 14.08 1.44 -2.88
CA VAL A 223 14.91 1.68 -1.70
C VAL A 223 16.23 2.35 -2.07
N GLU A 224 16.88 1.95 -3.17
CA GLU A 224 18.09 2.62 -3.66
C GLU A 224 17.77 4.06 -4.14
N GLU A 225 16.69 4.27 -4.89
CA GLU A 225 16.23 5.62 -5.28
C GLU A 225 15.99 6.51 -4.04
N MET A 226 15.38 5.96 -2.99
CA MET A 226 15.19 6.66 -1.72
C MET A 226 16.53 7.09 -1.10
N GLU A 227 17.51 6.20 -1.04
CA GLU A 227 18.84 6.49 -0.46
C GLU A 227 19.61 7.51 -1.34
N GLU A 228 19.50 7.42 -2.66
CA GLU A 228 20.08 8.41 -3.58
C GLU A 228 19.46 9.79 -3.38
N ARG A 229 18.14 9.87 -3.24
CA ARG A 229 17.45 11.14 -2.93
C ARG A 229 17.92 11.73 -1.60
N TYR A 230 18.12 10.92 -0.57
CA TYR A 230 18.67 11.38 0.70
C TYR A 230 20.06 12.00 0.54
N LYS A 231 20.94 11.39 -0.28
CA LYS A 231 22.26 11.97 -0.59
C LYS A 231 22.13 13.34 -1.27
N LEU A 232 21.20 13.48 -2.24
CA LEU A 232 20.95 14.76 -2.90
C LEU A 232 20.43 15.83 -1.93
N LEU A 233 19.48 15.46 -1.05
CA LEU A 233 18.96 16.36 -0.03
C LEU A 233 20.08 16.82 0.93
N MET A 234 20.91 15.88 1.38
CA MET A 234 22.04 16.16 2.27
C MET A 234 23.04 17.10 1.62
N ASN A 235 23.43 16.85 0.36
CA ASN A 235 24.35 17.70 -0.40
C ASN A 235 23.78 19.11 -0.59
N ALA A 236 22.46 19.21 -0.81
CA ALA A 236 21.75 20.49 -0.95
C ALA A 236 21.44 21.16 0.41
N ARG A 237 21.73 20.50 1.54
CA ARG A 237 21.36 20.95 2.90
C ARG A 237 19.85 21.25 2.99
N CYS A 238 19.03 20.32 2.51
CA CYS A 238 17.57 20.38 2.55
C CYS A 238 17.01 19.28 3.46
N ARG A 239 15.89 19.56 4.15
CA ARG A 239 15.25 18.60 5.05
C ARG A 239 14.25 17.71 4.34
N ASN A 240 13.69 18.16 3.22
CA ASN A 240 12.66 17.47 2.48
C ASN A 240 12.68 17.85 1.00
N ILE A 241 11.91 17.10 0.22
CA ILE A 241 11.79 17.27 -1.23
C ILE A 241 11.26 18.64 -1.63
N ILE A 242 10.38 19.26 -0.82
CA ILE A 242 9.80 20.58 -1.13
C ILE A 242 10.89 21.65 -1.12
N GLU A 243 11.68 21.71 -0.03
CA GLU A 243 12.81 22.64 0.07
C GLU A 243 13.86 22.40 -1.04
N TYR A 244 14.11 21.13 -1.36
CA TYR A 244 15.05 20.74 -2.40
C TYR A 244 14.59 21.19 -3.79
N ASN A 245 13.35 20.86 -4.16
CA ASN A 245 12.79 21.21 -5.46
C ASN A 245 12.64 22.74 -5.61
N ASP A 246 12.30 23.44 -4.53
CA ASP A 246 12.26 24.91 -4.52
C ASP A 246 13.64 25.52 -4.85
N LYS A 247 14.71 25.06 -4.17
CA LYS A 247 16.08 25.48 -4.50
C LYS A 247 16.48 25.13 -5.94
N PHE A 248 16.06 23.94 -6.43
CA PHE A 248 16.39 23.55 -7.81
C PHE A 248 15.70 24.44 -8.83
N ILE A 249 14.40 24.72 -8.67
CA ILE A 249 13.61 25.58 -9.56
C ILE A 249 14.21 27.02 -9.59
N HIS A 250 14.63 27.54 -8.44
CA HIS A 250 15.27 28.83 -8.33
C HIS A 250 16.77 28.83 -8.72
N ARG A 251 17.27 27.74 -9.32
CA ARG A 251 18.65 27.59 -9.82
C ARG A 251 19.75 27.75 -8.75
N HIS A 252 19.43 27.41 -7.50
CA HIS A 252 20.41 27.38 -6.41
C HIS A 252 21.19 26.06 -6.36
N LEU A 253 20.78 25.06 -7.17
CA LEU A 253 21.41 23.74 -7.27
C LEU A 253 21.88 23.52 -8.72
N LEU A 254 23.14 23.09 -8.88
CA LEU A 254 23.74 22.90 -10.19
C LEU A 254 23.54 21.49 -10.73
N PRO A 255 22.98 21.32 -11.93
CA PRO A 255 22.87 20.01 -12.59
C PRO A 255 24.22 19.33 -12.80
N THR A 256 25.29 20.10 -12.99
CA THR A 256 26.67 19.60 -13.15
C THR A 256 27.19 18.90 -11.89
N GLN A 257 26.57 19.13 -10.74
CA GLN A 257 26.85 18.45 -9.46
C GLN A 257 25.90 17.28 -9.20
N GLY A 258 25.18 16.83 -10.22
CA GLY A 258 24.24 15.71 -10.14
C GLY A 258 22.85 16.08 -9.61
N HIS A 259 22.59 17.37 -9.34
CA HIS A 259 21.26 17.80 -8.91
C HIS A 259 20.26 17.76 -10.07
N LYS A 260 19.07 17.24 -9.80
CA LYS A 260 17.93 17.13 -10.73
C LYS A 260 16.63 17.44 -9.99
N TYR A 261 15.59 17.83 -10.70
CA TYR A 261 14.25 17.91 -10.11
C TYR A 261 13.79 16.52 -9.68
N LEU A 262 13.26 16.40 -8.48
CA LEU A 262 12.77 15.14 -7.92
C LEU A 262 11.24 15.09 -7.99
N PRO A 263 10.64 14.28 -8.88
CA PRO A 263 9.19 14.06 -8.85
C PRO A 263 8.80 13.27 -7.61
N TYR A 264 7.58 13.47 -7.12
CA TYR A 264 6.97 12.53 -6.18
C TYR A 264 6.84 11.15 -6.83
N ILE A 265 7.00 10.10 -6.06
CA ILE A 265 6.75 8.72 -6.50
C ILE A 265 5.65 8.12 -5.63
N VAL A 266 4.55 7.71 -6.23
CA VAL A 266 3.45 7.02 -5.55
C VAL A 266 3.44 5.56 -5.98
N ILE A 267 3.67 4.67 -5.02
CA ILE A 267 3.74 3.23 -5.21
C ILE A 267 2.40 2.65 -4.77
N ILE A 268 1.69 1.99 -5.67
CA ILE A 268 0.34 1.46 -5.41
C ILE A 268 0.36 -0.05 -5.64
N ILE A 269 -0.02 -0.82 -4.61
CA ILE A 269 -0.14 -2.27 -4.68
C ILE A 269 -1.60 -2.62 -4.44
N ASP A 270 -2.30 -3.17 -5.46
CA ASP A 270 -3.74 -3.44 -5.40
C ASP A 270 -4.10 -4.58 -4.44
N GLU A 271 -3.39 -5.69 -4.49
CA GLU A 271 -3.61 -6.80 -3.57
C GLU A 271 -2.29 -7.24 -2.92
N TYR A 272 -1.92 -6.52 -1.86
CA TYR A 272 -0.70 -6.79 -1.10
C TYR A 272 -0.69 -8.19 -0.46
N GLY A 273 -1.89 -8.70 -0.15
CA GLY A 273 -2.06 -10.01 0.47
C GLY A 273 -1.49 -11.15 -0.36
N ASP A 274 -1.67 -11.11 -1.68
CA ASP A 274 -1.21 -12.16 -2.58
C ASP A 274 0.33 -12.27 -2.55
N PHE A 275 1.04 -11.14 -2.52
CA PHE A 275 2.49 -11.11 -2.43
C PHE A 275 3.02 -11.51 -1.06
N MET A 276 2.34 -11.10 0.01
CA MET A 276 2.70 -11.50 1.38
C MET A 276 2.60 -13.01 1.58
N MET A 277 1.62 -13.65 0.96
CA MET A 277 1.47 -15.11 1.02
C MET A 277 2.55 -15.85 0.23
N GLN A 278 3.08 -15.25 -0.82
CA GLN A 278 4.13 -15.83 -1.68
C GLN A 278 5.53 -15.63 -1.12
N ALA A 279 5.90 -14.40 -0.75
CA ALA A 279 7.26 -14.00 -0.44
C ALA A 279 7.47 -13.55 1.02
N GLY A 280 6.41 -13.32 1.79
CA GLY A 280 6.49 -13.00 3.20
C GLY A 280 7.48 -11.86 3.52
N LYS A 281 8.55 -12.18 4.25
CA LYS A 281 9.54 -11.18 4.69
C LYS A 281 10.32 -10.52 3.54
N GLU A 282 10.47 -11.17 2.40
CA GLU A 282 11.24 -10.62 1.28
C GLU A 282 10.55 -9.38 0.69
N ILE A 283 9.23 -9.36 0.68
CA ILE A 283 8.47 -8.19 0.24
C ILE A 283 8.18 -7.22 1.41
N GLU A 284 7.96 -7.72 2.63
CA GLU A 284 7.70 -6.88 3.79
C GLU A 284 8.88 -5.95 4.12
N THR A 285 10.11 -6.45 4.00
CA THR A 285 11.32 -5.71 4.38
C THR A 285 11.51 -4.41 3.57
N PRO A 286 11.53 -4.40 2.22
CA PRO A 286 11.64 -3.17 1.46
C PRO A 286 10.44 -2.23 1.66
N ILE A 287 9.22 -2.76 1.77
CA ILE A 287 8.03 -1.96 2.07
C ILE A 287 8.16 -1.25 3.41
N ALA A 288 8.56 -1.96 4.47
CA ALA A 288 8.76 -1.38 5.79
C ALA A 288 9.84 -0.27 5.75
N ARG A 289 10.94 -0.49 5.03
CA ARG A 289 12.02 0.49 4.87
C ARG A 289 11.55 1.76 4.17
N ILE A 290 10.78 1.62 3.09
CA ILE A 290 10.16 2.75 2.39
C ILE A 290 9.19 3.48 3.33
N ALA A 291 8.28 2.76 3.99
CA ALA A 291 7.30 3.34 4.89
C ALA A 291 7.91 4.12 6.07
N GLN A 292 9.09 3.69 6.55
CA GLN A 292 9.79 4.36 7.65
C GLN A 292 10.50 5.65 7.24
N LYS A 293 11.02 5.71 6.02
CA LYS A 293 11.96 6.77 5.64
C LYS A 293 11.54 7.61 4.45
N ALA A 294 10.70 7.13 3.55
CA ALA A 294 10.52 7.72 2.23
C ALA A 294 9.75 9.05 2.21
N ARG A 295 9.03 9.41 3.28
CA ARG A 295 8.25 10.65 3.36
C ARG A 295 9.05 11.90 3.00
N ALA A 296 10.23 12.07 3.59
CA ALA A 296 11.05 13.27 3.39
C ALA A 296 11.54 13.42 1.94
N VAL A 297 11.71 12.32 1.22
CA VAL A 297 12.19 12.28 -0.17
C VAL A 297 11.05 12.17 -1.19
N GLY A 298 9.80 12.33 -0.76
CA GLY A 298 8.63 12.39 -1.63
C GLY A 298 8.23 11.06 -2.26
N MET A 299 8.39 9.96 -1.53
CA MET A 299 7.92 8.65 -1.98
C MET A 299 6.83 8.15 -1.03
N HIS A 300 5.73 7.66 -1.59
CA HIS A 300 4.51 7.33 -0.85
C HIS A 300 4.01 5.96 -1.24
N LEU A 301 3.56 5.18 -0.25
CA LEU A 301 3.00 3.83 -0.42
C LEU A 301 1.49 3.83 -0.23
N ILE A 302 0.79 3.14 -1.11
CA ILE A 302 -0.62 2.79 -0.97
C ILE A 302 -0.69 1.27 -1.08
N LEU A 303 -0.89 0.62 0.06
CA LEU A 303 -1.08 -0.83 0.14
C LEU A 303 -2.56 -1.13 0.21
N ALA A 304 -3.09 -1.87 -0.76
CA ALA A 304 -4.47 -2.29 -0.73
C ALA A 304 -4.61 -3.80 -0.56
N THR A 305 -5.70 -4.25 0.08
CA THR A 305 -6.01 -5.67 0.24
C THR A 305 -7.50 -5.90 0.44
N GLN A 306 -8.00 -7.01 -0.08
CA GLN A 306 -9.35 -7.50 0.18
C GLN A 306 -9.39 -8.49 1.35
N GLN A 307 -8.22 -8.92 1.84
CA GLN A 307 -8.07 -9.92 2.91
C GLN A 307 -7.31 -9.33 4.11
N PRO A 308 -7.95 -8.51 4.94
CA PRO A 308 -7.30 -7.88 6.08
C PRO A 308 -7.10 -8.92 7.22
N SER A 309 -6.06 -9.72 7.14
CA SER A 309 -5.68 -10.66 8.19
C SER A 309 -4.40 -10.21 8.91
N VAL A 310 -4.18 -10.72 10.13
CA VAL A 310 -2.97 -10.42 10.91
C VAL A 310 -1.69 -10.89 10.20
N LYS A 311 -1.79 -11.91 9.35
CA LYS A 311 -0.67 -12.40 8.56
C LYS A 311 -0.29 -11.45 7.43
N ILE A 312 -1.24 -10.68 6.90
CA ILE A 312 -1.05 -9.73 5.81
C ILE A 312 -0.76 -8.33 6.36
N VAL A 313 -1.61 -7.86 7.28
CA VAL A 313 -1.46 -6.55 7.94
C VAL A 313 -0.71 -6.75 9.25
N THR A 314 0.60 -6.96 9.14
CA THR A 314 1.48 -7.25 10.28
C THR A 314 1.64 -6.04 11.22
N SER A 315 2.21 -6.25 12.41
CA SER A 315 2.53 -5.17 13.33
C SER A 315 3.53 -4.17 12.73
N VAL A 316 4.45 -4.63 11.88
CA VAL A 316 5.43 -3.79 11.19
C VAL A 316 4.72 -2.84 10.21
N ILE A 317 3.80 -3.35 9.42
CA ILE A 317 2.98 -2.55 8.49
C ILE A 317 2.12 -1.54 9.26
N LYS A 318 1.43 -1.99 10.32
CA LYS A 318 0.58 -1.11 11.15
C LYS A 318 1.34 0.05 11.79
N ALA A 319 2.57 -0.21 12.25
CA ALA A 319 3.39 0.81 12.92
C ALA A 319 3.91 1.89 11.96
N ASN A 320 4.10 1.55 10.68
CA ASN A 320 4.74 2.43 9.70
C ASN A 320 3.78 3.06 8.70
N ILE A 321 2.53 2.57 8.61
CA ILE A 321 1.49 3.14 7.75
C ILE A 321 0.42 3.81 8.60
N PRO A 322 0.49 5.13 8.78
CA PRO A 322 -0.40 5.86 9.69
C PRO A 322 -1.77 6.18 9.09
N GLY A 323 -1.87 6.26 7.77
CA GLY A 323 -3.13 6.52 7.07
C GLY A 323 -3.86 5.21 6.79
N ARG A 324 -5.15 5.15 7.13
CA ARG A 324 -5.96 3.95 6.99
C ARG A 324 -7.32 4.26 6.43
N ILE A 325 -7.72 3.52 5.42
CA ILE A 325 -9.01 3.62 4.77
C ILE A 325 -9.64 2.24 4.81
N ALA A 326 -10.79 2.11 5.45
CA ALA A 326 -11.56 0.90 5.51
C ALA A 326 -12.90 1.08 4.77
N PHE A 327 -13.08 0.40 3.67
CA PHE A 327 -14.38 0.13 3.10
C PHE A 327 -15.10 -0.93 3.94
N ARG A 328 -16.38 -1.22 3.63
CA ARG A 328 -17.12 -2.22 4.38
C ARG A 328 -16.33 -3.52 4.49
N THR A 329 -16.23 -4.04 5.71
CA THR A 329 -15.59 -5.31 6.04
C THR A 329 -16.64 -6.40 6.31
N ALA A 330 -16.22 -7.67 6.24
CA ALA A 330 -17.08 -8.79 6.55
C ALA A 330 -17.30 -8.98 8.07
N SER A 331 -16.34 -8.56 8.88
CA SER A 331 -16.36 -8.74 10.33
C SER A 331 -15.78 -7.55 11.09
N ASN A 332 -16.15 -7.47 12.38
CA ASN A 332 -15.55 -6.55 13.34
C ASN A 332 -14.03 -6.80 13.47
N THR A 333 -13.60 -8.06 13.43
CA THR A 333 -12.17 -8.42 13.49
C THR A 333 -11.38 -7.76 12.35
N ASP A 334 -11.93 -7.76 11.14
CA ASP A 334 -11.29 -7.13 9.99
C ASP A 334 -11.16 -5.61 10.19
N SER A 335 -12.24 -4.97 10.70
CA SER A 335 -12.21 -3.55 11.06
C SER A 335 -11.10 -3.26 12.07
N MET A 336 -10.99 -4.07 13.14
CA MET A 336 -9.94 -3.96 14.14
C MET A 336 -8.54 -4.14 13.56
N ILE A 337 -8.36 -5.02 12.58
CA ILE A 337 -7.07 -5.23 11.93
C ILE A 337 -6.68 -3.98 11.12
N ILE A 338 -7.61 -3.38 10.40
CA ILE A 338 -7.35 -2.22 9.54
C ILE A 338 -7.23 -0.93 10.36
N LEU A 339 -8.29 -0.60 11.10
CA LEU A 339 -8.44 0.70 11.76
C LEU A 339 -7.93 0.73 13.20
N GLY A 340 -7.83 -0.44 13.86
CA GLY A 340 -7.60 -0.55 15.30
C GLY A 340 -8.88 -0.37 16.13
N THR A 341 -10.02 -0.15 15.49
CA THR A 341 -11.34 0.02 16.11
C THR A 341 -12.42 -0.66 15.28
N PRO A 342 -13.57 -1.06 15.89
CA PRO A 342 -14.71 -1.56 15.16
C PRO A 342 -15.40 -0.44 14.36
N GLY A 343 -16.32 -0.83 13.47
CA GLY A 343 -17.25 0.08 12.79
C GLY A 343 -17.26 -0.01 11.27
N ALA A 344 -16.23 -0.60 10.63
CA ALA A 344 -16.26 -0.78 9.18
C ALA A 344 -17.22 -1.88 8.73
N GLU A 345 -17.57 -2.83 9.59
CA GLU A 345 -18.59 -3.85 9.35
C GLU A 345 -19.99 -3.28 9.24
N GLY A 346 -20.27 -2.16 9.93
CA GLY A 346 -21.55 -1.43 9.91
C GLY A 346 -21.71 -0.48 8.71
N LEU A 347 -20.73 -0.37 7.83
CA LEU A 347 -20.82 0.48 6.64
C LEU A 347 -21.84 -0.08 5.63
N VAL A 348 -22.39 0.82 4.82
CA VAL A 348 -23.42 0.49 3.84
C VAL A 348 -22.85 -0.24 2.64
N GLY A 349 -21.56 -0.08 2.34
CA GLY A 349 -20.91 -0.58 1.12
C GLY A 349 -21.02 0.40 -0.05
N LYS A 350 -20.66 -0.05 -1.26
CA LYS A 350 -20.69 0.76 -2.49
C LYS A 350 -19.93 2.09 -2.35
N GLY A 351 -18.73 2.04 -1.76
CA GLY A 351 -17.87 3.21 -1.60
C GLY A 351 -18.03 3.94 -0.27
N ASP A 352 -18.91 3.50 0.62
CA ASP A 352 -18.98 4.00 1.99
C ASP A 352 -17.74 3.49 2.77
N LEU A 353 -17.01 4.38 3.41
CA LEU A 353 -15.73 4.10 4.02
C LEU A 353 -15.49 4.90 5.30
N LEU A 354 -14.54 4.42 6.10
CA LEU A 354 -13.98 5.13 7.24
C LEU A 354 -12.52 5.46 6.98
N VAL A 355 -12.13 6.70 7.29
CA VAL A 355 -10.74 7.16 7.22
C VAL A 355 -10.22 7.43 8.62
N SER A 356 -8.97 7.00 8.88
CA SER A 356 -8.22 7.34 10.09
C SER A 356 -6.81 7.76 9.72
N TYR A 357 -6.29 8.75 10.43
CA TYR A 357 -4.90 9.15 10.32
C TYR A 357 -4.27 9.34 11.69
N ALA A 358 -3.19 8.58 11.95
CA ALA A 358 -2.38 8.69 13.18
C ALA A 358 -3.19 8.62 14.48
N GLY A 359 -4.27 7.84 14.51
CA GLY A 359 -5.13 7.68 15.70
C GLY A 359 -6.13 8.81 15.94
N ASN A 360 -6.31 9.72 14.98
CA ASN A 360 -7.37 10.71 15.03
C ASN A 360 -8.75 10.04 14.97
N ALA A 361 -9.80 10.81 15.29
CA ALA A 361 -11.18 10.38 15.17
C ALA A 361 -11.47 9.86 13.76
N LEU A 362 -12.26 8.78 13.67
CA LEU A 362 -12.70 8.21 12.41
C LEU A 362 -13.63 9.19 11.69
N GLU A 363 -13.32 9.46 10.43
CA GLU A 363 -14.17 10.23 9.54
C GLU A 363 -14.89 9.28 8.58
N ARG A 364 -16.22 9.38 8.48
CA ARG A 364 -17.02 8.63 7.53
C ARG A 364 -17.17 9.41 6.24
N VAL A 365 -16.83 8.78 5.13
CA VAL A 365 -16.82 9.41 3.80
C VAL A 365 -17.53 8.50 2.80
N GLN A 366 -18.39 9.07 1.98
CA GLN A 366 -18.86 8.42 0.77
C GLN A 366 -17.85 8.68 -0.33
N CYS A 367 -17.17 7.61 -0.79
CA CYS A 367 -16.18 7.68 -1.85
C CYS A 367 -16.73 8.27 -3.14
N ALA A 368 -15.94 9.11 -3.78
CA ALA A 368 -16.26 9.60 -5.11
C ALA A 368 -16.26 8.45 -6.10
N PHE A 369 -17.33 8.32 -6.85
CA PHE A 369 -17.48 7.32 -7.88
C PHE A 369 -16.82 7.79 -9.17
N VAL A 370 -15.92 6.99 -9.68
CA VAL A 370 -15.32 7.12 -11.00
C VAL A 370 -15.38 5.75 -11.68
N ASP A 371 -16.04 5.70 -12.81
CA ASP A 371 -16.25 4.46 -13.57
C ASP A 371 -15.04 4.15 -14.45
N THR A 372 -14.85 2.86 -14.78
CA THR A 372 -13.75 2.41 -15.65
C THR A 372 -13.68 3.19 -16.97
N PRO A 373 -14.80 3.40 -17.73
CA PRO A 373 -14.77 4.20 -18.93
C PRO A 373 -14.38 5.67 -18.73
N GLU A 374 -14.54 6.22 -17.51
CA GLU A 374 -14.08 7.57 -17.20
C GLU A 374 -12.56 7.60 -17.05
N VAL A 375 -12.01 6.60 -16.36
CA VAL A 375 -10.56 6.41 -16.19
C VAL A 375 -9.90 6.20 -17.54
N GLU A 376 -10.46 5.31 -18.39
CA GLU A 376 -9.97 5.07 -19.76
C GLU A 376 -9.89 6.38 -20.57
N ARG A 377 -10.95 7.20 -20.57
CA ARG A 377 -10.93 8.49 -21.27
C ARG A 377 -9.85 9.45 -20.75
N ILE A 378 -9.56 9.42 -19.44
CA ILE A 378 -8.49 10.24 -18.85
C ILE A 378 -7.13 9.73 -19.30
N VAL A 379 -6.92 8.42 -19.23
CA VAL A 379 -5.66 7.77 -19.63
C VAL A 379 -5.39 7.97 -21.12
N ASP A 380 -6.38 7.75 -21.97
CA ASP A 380 -6.28 7.96 -23.44
C ASP A 380 -5.96 9.43 -23.76
N PHE A 381 -6.63 10.37 -23.09
CA PHE A 381 -6.35 11.79 -23.29
C PHE A 381 -4.90 12.15 -22.92
N ILE A 382 -4.37 11.59 -21.85
CA ILE A 382 -2.98 11.82 -21.44
C ILE A 382 -2.03 11.10 -22.40
N GLY A 383 -2.29 9.82 -22.70
CA GLY A 383 -1.45 8.97 -23.53
C GLY A 383 -1.29 9.47 -24.98
N ASN A 384 -2.32 10.16 -25.50
CA ASN A 384 -2.29 10.75 -26.84
C ASN A 384 -1.54 12.09 -26.92
N GLN A 385 -1.06 12.64 -25.79
CA GLN A 385 -0.24 13.84 -25.80
C GLN A 385 1.25 13.49 -26.01
N GLN A 386 2.04 14.49 -26.34
CA GLN A 386 3.50 14.31 -26.40
C GLN A 386 4.07 14.02 -25.00
N GLY A 387 4.58 12.80 -24.83
CA GLY A 387 5.18 12.34 -23.58
C GLY A 387 6.71 12.36 -23.60
N TYR A 388 7.32 11.75 -22.58
CA TYR A 388 8.74 11.45 -22.59
C TYR A 388 9.04 10.29 -23.54
N GLY A 389 10.29 10.14 -23.98
CA GLY A 389 10.70 9.05 -24.88
C GLY A 389 10.53 7.66 -24.23
N GLN A 390 10.65 7.58 -22.92
CA GLN A 390 10.52 6.36 -22.12
C GLN A 390 10.03 6.71 -20.72
N PRO A 391 9.50 5.72 -19.94
CA PRO A 391 9.16 5.91 -18.55
C PRO A 391 10.39 6.30 -17.72
N MET A 392 10.16 6.90 -16.54
CA MET A 392 11.25 7.21 -15.61
C MET A 392 11.96 5.92 -15.21
N GLN A 393 13.26 5.83 -15.47
CA GLN A 393 14.06 4.68 -15.08
C GLN A 393 14.45 4.77 -13.60
N LEU A 394 14.18 3.71 -12.86
CA LEU A 394 14.64 3.52 -11.49
C LEU A 394 16.10 3.04 -11.47
N PRO A 395 16.84 3.22 -10.36
CA PRO A 395 18.22 2.73 -10.26
C PRO A 395 18.27 1.20 -10.38
N GLU A 396 19.32 0.68 -11.00
CA GLU A 396 19.62 -0.74 -10.92
C GLU A 396 19.96 -1.13 -9.49
N VAL A 397 19.40 -2.26 -9.04
CA VAL A 397 19.76 -2.83 -7.74
C VAL A 397 21.18 -3.35 -7.84
N LYS A 398 22.12 -2.68 -7.20
CA LYS A 398 23.44 -3.28 -7.00
C LYS A 398 23.23 -4.50 -6.14
N GLU A 399 23.63 -5.68 -6.63
CA GLU A 399 23.69 -6.86 -5.79
C GLU A 399 24.56 -6.52 -4.57
N LYS A 400 23.90 -6.10 -3.49
CA LYS A 400 24.57 -6.06 -2.20
C LYS A 400 24.80 -7.52 -1.85
N ASN A 401 26.06 -7.95 -1.95
CA ASN A 401 26.48 -9.11 -1.20
C ASN A 401 25.90 -8.96 0.20
N GLN A 402 24.84 -9.76 0.50
CA GLN A 402 24.22 -9.77 1.82
C GLN A 402 25.21 -10.41 2.80
N ASP A 403 26.20 -9.64 3.19
CA ASP A 403 26.95 -9.80 4.43
C ASP A 403 26.48 -8.69 5.38
N SER A 404 25.39 -8.93 6.07
CA SER A 404 24.99 -8.13 7.22
C SER A 404 24.88 -9.03 8.44
N GLY A 405 25.98 -9.14 9.11
CA GLY A 405 26.05 -9.77 10.42
C GLY A 405 27.46 -9.74 11.00
N TYR A 406 27.80 -8.67 11.63
CA TYR A 406 28.94 -8.37 12.49
C TYR A 406 30.05 -7.50 11.90
N SER A 407 30.16 -6.34 12.51
CA SER A 407 31.22 -5.34 12.36
C SER A 407 32.62 -5.90 12.58
N GLY A 408 33.50 -5.55 11.67
CA GLY A 408 34.95 -5.74 11.84
C GLY A 408 35.63 -5.50 10.50
N GLY A 409 36.16 -4.31 10.32
CA GLY A 409 37.09 -3.75 9.37
C GLY A 409 37.59 -4.59 8.19
N GLY A 410 37.60 -3.97 7.04
CA GLY A 410 38.65 -4.21 6.03
C GLY A 410 38.22 -4.90 4.74
N ASP A 411 38.20 -4.09 3.72
CA ASP A 411 38.74 -4.34 2.37
C ASP A 411 37.95 -5.18 1.35
N SER A 412 37.45 -4.41 0.40
CA SER A 412 37.61 -4.51 -1.07
C SER A 412 37.39 -5.84 -1.79
N ASP A 413 36.53 -5.72 -2.77
CA ASP A 413 36.72 -6.18 -4.17
C ASP A 413 37.56 -7.46 -4.35
N LYS A 414 36.85 -8.61 -4.39
CA LYS A 414 37.43 -9.80 -4.99
C LYS A 414 36.45 -10.46 -5.97
N GLY A 415 36.90 -10.44 -7.20
CA GLY A 415 36.24 -10.88 -8.40
C GLY A 415 35.80 -12.36 -8.39
N ALA A 416 35.07 -12.71 -9.41
CA ALA A 416 34.50 -14.02 -9.76
C ALA A 416 35.54 -15.19 -9.85
N GLY A 417 36.23 -15.48 -8.76
CA GLY A 417 37.29 -16.48 -8.78
C GLY A 417 37.59 -17.19 -7.46
N GLU A 418 37.17 -16.69 -6.32
CA GLU A 418 37.57 -17.28 -5.03
C GLU A 418 36.51 -18.28 -4.53
N LEU A 419 36.94 -19.52 -4.24
CA LEU A 419 36.09 -20.59 -3.69
C LEU A 419 35.71 -20.24 -2.24
N ASP A 420 34.48 -20.61 -1.82
CA ASP A 420 34.09 -20.49 -0.41
C ASP A 420 35.04 -21.29 0.46
N PRO A 421 35.50 -20.77 1.61
CA PRO A 421 36.37 -21.49 2.52
C PRO A 421 35.88 -22.88 2.94
N LEU A 422 34.57 -23.11 2.89
CA LEU A 422 33.93 -24.39 3.19
C LEU A 422 33.78 -25.32 1.96
N PHE A 423 34.29 -24.92 0.78
CA PHE A 423 34.12 -25.68 -0.46
C PHE A 423 34.61 -27.11 -0.34
N GLU A 424 35.83 -27.33 0.15
CA GLU A 424 36.43 -28.65 0.31
C GLU A 424 35.67 -29.52 1.31
N ASP A 425 35.36 -28.95 2.48
CA ASP A 425 34.60 -29.65 3.54
C ASP A 425 33.18 -30.00 3.10
N ALA A 426 32.55 -29.13 2.35
CA ALA A 426 31.22 -29.35 1.78
C ALA A 426 31.25 -30.46 0.70
N ALA A 427 32.26 -30.44 -0.16
CA ALA A 427 32.45 -31.47 -1.18
C ALA A 427 32.59 -32.88 -0.55
N ARG A 428 33.49 -33.00 0.44
CA ARG A 428 33.69 -34.26 1.20
C ARG A 428 32.37 -34.71 1.86
N THR A 429 31.70 -33.79 2.53
CA THR A 429 30.43 -34.05 3.22
C THR A 429 29.35 -34.60 2.29
N ILE A 430 29.20 -34.01 1.10
CA ILE A 430 28.16 -34.42 0.13
C ILE A 430 28.50 -35.83 -0.43
N ILE A 431 29.74 -36.09 -0.74
CA ILE A 431 30.13 -37.40 -1.26
C ILE A 431 29.97 -38.50 -0.21
N GLU A 432 30.37 -38.22 1.07
CA GLU A 432 30.17 -39.15 2.17
C GLU A 432 28.67 -39.41 2.46
N ALA A 433 27.85 -38.36 2.35
CA ALA A 433 26.41 -38.49 2.57
C ALA A 433 25.65 -39.15 1.41
N GLY A 434 26.26 -39.31 0.25
CA GLY A 434 25.65 -39.89 -0.94
C GLY A 434 24.53 -39.07 -1.56
N THR A 435 24.38 -37.80 -1.14
CA THR A 435 23.30 -36.94 -1.63
C THR A 435 23.71 -35.47 -1.72
N GLY A 436 23.51 -34.84 -2.88
CA GLY A 436 23.80 -33.43 -3.16
C GLY A 436 22.68 -32.51 -2.61
N SER A 437 22.54 -32.43 -1.29
CA SER A 437 21.48 -31.66 -0.65
C SER A 437 21.98 -30.34 -0.05
N THR A 438 21.43 -29.21 -0.51
CA THR A 438 21.72 -27.87 0.06
C THR A 438 21.39 -27.81 1.56
N SER A 439 20.32 -28.48 1.98
CA SER A 439 19.93 -28.52 3.40
C SER A 439 20.87 -29.36 4.28
N ALA A 440 21.65 -30.30 3.70
CA ALA A 440 22.68 -31.02 4.42
C ALA A 440 23.86 -30.08 4.75
N ILE A 441 24.29 -29.26 3.79
CA ILE A 441 25.34 -28.24 3.99
C ILE A 441 24.89 -27.23 5.05
N GLN A 442 23.65 -26.72 4.96
CA GLN A 442 23.11 -25.77 5.95
C GLN A 442 23.20 -26.31 7.37
N ARG A 443 22.74 -27.53 7.59
CA ARG A 443 22.72 -28.17 8.92
C ARG A 443 24.09 -28.47 9.45
N LYS A 444 25.00 -29.02 8.60
CA LYS A 444 26.33 -29.43 9.05
C LYS A 444 27.25 -28.26 9.35
N PHE A 445 27.21 -27.22 8.51
CA PHE A 445 28.10 -26.06 8.63
C PHE A 445 27.41 -24.83 9.29
N GLN A 446 26.14 -24.94 9.68
CA GLN A 446 25.36 -23.86 10.29
C GLN A 446 25.36 -22.57 9.45
N VAL A 447 25.30 -22.71 8.13
CA VAL A 447 25.29 -21.59 7.17
C VAL A 447 23.88 -21.31 6.66
N GLY A 448 23.61 -20.05 6.28
CA GLY A 448 22.33 -19.66 5.70
C GLY A 448 22.10 -20.29 4.31
N TYR A 449 20.82 -20.35 3.89
CA TYR A 449 20.40 -20.99 2.63
C TYR A 449 21.18 -20.47 1.41
N ASN A 450 21.35 -19.14 1.31
CA ASN A 450 22.04 -18.52 0.19
C ASN A 450 23.54 -18.89 0.11
N ARG A 451 24.24 -19.01 1.25
CA ARG A 451 25.62 -19.44 1.27
C ARG A 451 25.74 -20.92 0.91
N ALA A 452 24.87 -21.76 1.44
CA ALA A 452 24.82 -23.17 1.08
C ALA A 452 24.49 -23.36 -0.40
N GLY A 453 23.61 -22.54 -0.98
CA GLY A 453 23.33 -22.52 -2.41
C GLY A 453 24.56 -22.18 -3.25
N ARG A 454 25.27 -21.09 -2.91
CA ARG A 454 26.52 -20.71 -3.59
C ARG A 454 27.58 -21.81 -3.53
N ILE A 455 27.74 -22.47 -2.38
CA ILE A 455 28.65 -23.61 -2.27
C ILE A 455 28.23 -24.74 -3.22
N MET A 456 26.93 -25.05 -3.27
CA MET A 456 26.39 -26.05 -4.20
C MET A 456 26.62 -25.71 -5.67
N ASP A 457 26.52 -24.44 -6.05
CA ASP A 457 26.77 -23.96 -7.40
C ASP A 457 28.27 -24.01 -7.76
N GLN A 458 29.14 -23.77 -6.78
CA GLN A 458 30.58 -23.99 -6.94
C GLN A 458 30.90 -25.49 -7.13
N LEU A 459 30.25 -26.39 -6.37
CA LEU A 459 30.41 -27.83 -6.52
C LEU A 459 29.91 -28.33 -7.90
N GLU A 460 28.84 -27.77 -8.44
CA GLU A 460 28.35 -28.02 -9.80
C GLU A 460 29.37 -27.56 -10.85
N ARG A 461 29.92 -26.35 -10.71
CA ARG A 461 30.91 -25.78 -11.62
C ARG A 461 32.13 -26.69 -11.78
N TYR A 462 32.55 -27.33 -10.72
CA TYR A 462 33.66 -28.25 -10.73
C TYR A 462 33.26 -29.73 -10.92
N LYS A 463 31.99 -29.96 -11.35
CA LYS A 463 31.45 -31.28 -11.66
C LYS A 463 31.55 -32.28 -10.50
N ILE A 464 31.37 -31.83 -9.28
CA ILE A 464 31.27 -32.68 -8.10
C ILE A 464 29.83 -33.13 -7.91
N VAL A 465 28.89 -32.24 -8.23
CA VAL A 465 27.43 -32.52 -8.27
C VAL A 465 26.86 -32.17 -9.63
N GLY A 466 25.73 -32.80 -9.98
CA GLY A 466 24.98 -32.54 -11.19
C GLY A 466 24.20 -31.23 -11.14
N ALA A 467 23.56 -30.86 -12.27
CA ALA A 467 22.79 -29.65 -12.42
C ALA A 467 21.61 -29.59 -11.46
N TYR A 468 21.21 -28.35 -11.15
CA TYR A 468 20.02 -28.08 -10.31
C TYR A 468 18.75 -28.72 -10.90
N ASN A 469 18.07 -29.53 -10.11
CA ASN A 469 16.86 -30.26 -10.51
C ASN A 469 15.69 -29.96 -9.57
N GLY A 470 15.34 -28.65 -9.42
CA GLY A 470 14.22 -28.22 -8.58
C GLY A 470 14.39 -28.57 -7.10
N SER A 471 13.36 -29.13 -6.49
CA SER A 471 13.36 -29.48 -5.05
C SER A 471 14.07 -30.78 -4.69
N LYS A 472 14.59 -31.54 -5.70
CA LYS A 472 15.28 -32.80 -5.47
C LYS A 472 16.76 -32.59 -5.19
N ALA A 473 17.36 -33.49 -4.40
CA ALA A 473 18.82 -33.49 -4.19
C ALA A 473 19.54 -33.70 -5.53
N ARG A 474 20.65 -32.98 -5.76
CA ARG A 474 21.47 -33.10 -6.96
C ARG A 474 22.21 -34.46 -6.95
N GLU A 475 22.41 -35.06 -8.11
CA GLU A 475 23.19 -36.28 -8.23
C GLU A 475 24.67 -36.01 -7.97
N ILE A 476 25.37 -36.97 -7.39
CA ILE A 476 26.80 -36.89 -7.20
C ILE A 476 27.48 -37.47 -8.45
N THR A 477 28.37 -36.70 -9.06
CA THR A 477 28.99 -37.04 -10.34
C THR A 477 30.43 -37.55 -10.18
N THR A 478 30.97 -37.55 -8.97
CA THR A 478 32.33 -38.00 -8.68
C THR A 478 32.40 -38.77 -7.36
N ASP A 479 33.42 -39.59 -7.19
CA ASP A 479 33.74 -40.30 -5.95
C ASP A 479 34.86 -39.60 -5.16
N LEU A 480 35.27 -40.15 -4.02
CA LEU A 480 36.33 -39.57 -3.18
C LEU A 480 37.69 -39.49 -3.91
N ILE A 481 37.98 -40.44 -4.82
CA ILE A 481 39.23 -40.45 -5.58
C ILE A 481 39.20 -39.32 -6.62
N GLY A 482 38.09 -39.19 -7.33
CA GLY A 482 37.90 -38.12 -8.30
C GLY A 482 37.88 -36.75 -7.64
N LEU A 483 37.30 -36.63 -6.42
CA LEU A 483 37.34 -35.38 -5.65
C LEU A 483 38.79 -34.96 -5.34
N GLU A 484 39.65 -35.89 -4.88
CA GLU A 484 41.05 -35.57 -4.59
C GLU A 484 41.80 -35.09 -5.84
N GLN A 485 41.52 -35.67 -6.99
CA GLN A 485 42.10 -35.20 -8.27
C GLN A 485 41.65 -33.77 -8.59
N ILE A 486 40.35 -33.46 -8.41
CA ILE A 486 39.82 -32.12 -8.63
C ILE A 486 40.45 -31.12 -7.64
N LEU A 487 40.53 -31.44 -6.35
CA LEU A 487 41.13 -30.58 -5.33
C LEU A 487 42.62 -30.33 -5.61
N ASN A 488 43.39 -31.36 -5.99
CA ASN A 488 44.79 -31.21 -6.34
C ASN A 488 45.00 -30.33 -7.58
N ASN A 489 44.14 -30.44 -8.59
CA ASN A 489 44.16 -29.54 -9.75
C ASN A 489 43.84 -28.11 -9.37
N LEU A 490 42.89 -27.88 -8.48
CA LEU A 490 42.52 -26.54 -7.98
C LEU A 490 43.64 -25.91 -7.15
N ARG A 491 44.35 -26.70 -6.36
CA ARG A 491 45.57 -26.27 -5.61
C ARG A 491 46.72 -25.94 -6.56
N ALA A 492 46.98 -26.80 -7.56
CA ALA A 492 48.02 -26.56 -8.57
C ALA A 492 47.80 -25.29 -9.40
N ASN A 493 46.51 -24.91 -9.64
CA ASN A 493 46.14 -23.71 -10.37
C ASN A 493 45.99 -22.47 -9.47
N GLY A 494 46.29 -22.57 -8.17
CA GLY A 494 46.21 -21.45 -7.22
C GLY A 494 44.80 -20.99 -6.88
N ILE A 495 43.76 -21.76 -7.25
CA ILE A 495 42.35 -21.46 -7.01
C ILE A 495 41.92 -21.84 -5.59
N LEU A 496 42.48 -22.93 -5.07
CA LEU A 496 42.29 -23.39 -3.70
C LEU A 496 43.60 -23.15 -2.91
N LYS A 497 43.54 -22.34 -1.86
CA LYS A 497 44.67 -22.12 -0.96
C LYS A 497 44.86 -23.37 -0.13
N GLY A 498 46.07 -23.92 -0.16
CA GLY A 498 46.44 -25.06 0.71
C GLY A 498 46.33 -24.64 2.19
N VAL A 499 45.87 -25.58 3.03
CA VAL A 499 45.87 -25.45 4.50
C VAL A 499 47.30 -25.41 5.00
#